data_fb06a119f444ef51d9e29d4063f811b2
#
_entry.id   fb06a119f444ef51d9e29d4063f811b2
#
_cell.length_a   1.000
_cell.length_b   1.000
_cell.length_c   1.000
_cell.angle_alpha   90.00
_cell.angle_beta   90.00
_cell.angle_gamma   90.00
#
_symmetry.space_group_name_H-M   'P 1'
#
loop_
_entity.id
_entity.type
_entity.pdbx_description
1 polymer ?
#
loop_
_entity_poly.entity_id
_entity_poly.type
_entity_poly.pdbx_seq_one_letter_code
_entity_poly.pdbx_strand_id
1 'polypeptide(L)'
;MYPDESFSLLRLRVVADADPAALGAVVQRFQNLNILPWRISAEFGADDLLHIEVDVCGMSEEHLSLIANKIAQSPSIHRTHWHPLF
;
A
#
# COMPACT_ATOMS: atom_id res chain seq x y z
N MET A 1 -13.89 -11.84 -9.90
CA MET A 1 -14.93 -10.80 -9.91
C MET A 1 -14.38 -9.53 -10.55
N TYR A 2 -15.15 -8.93 -11.42
CA TYR A 2 -14.77 -7.69 -12.06
C TYR A 2 -15.37 -6.52 -11.33
N PRO A 3 -14.67 -5.40 -11.25
CA PRO A 3 -15.27 -4.18 -10.75
C PRO A 3 -16.39 -3.72 -11.66
N ASP A 4 -17.46 -3.24 -11.07
CA ASP A 4 -18.49 -2.55 -11.81
C ASP A 4 -18.11 -1.07 -11.96
N GLU A 5 -19.03 -0.26 -12.46
CA GLU A 5 -18.76 1.17 -12.70
C GLU A 5 -18.48 1.95 -11.42
N SER A 6 -18.95 1.48 -10.28
CA SER A 6 -18.70 2.14 -9.00
C SER A 6 -17.40 1.68 -8.36
N PHE A 7 -16.74 0.74 -8.98
CA PHE A 7 -15.54 0.12 -8.46
C PHE A 7 -14.33 1.01 -8.71
N SER A 8 -13.60 1.32 -7.67
CA SER A 8 -12.35 2.04 -7.79
C SER A 8 -11.19 1.11 -7.46
N LEU A 9 -10.19 1.14 -8.32
CA LEU A 9 -8.94 0.43 -8.08
C LEU A 9 -7.87 1.47 -7.82
N LEU A 10 -7.31 1.44 -6.61
CA LEU A 10 -6.31 2.39 -6.16
C LEU A 10 -5.02 1.64 -5.89
N ARG A 11 -3.90 2.29 -6.19
CA ARG A 11 -2.57 1.74 -5.89
C ARG A 11 -1.88 2.60 -4.86
N LEU A 12 -1.45 1.96 -3.78
CA LEU A 12 -0.57 2.54 -2.79
C LEU A 12 0.85 2.12 -3.10
N ARG A 13 1.76 3.08 -3.18
CA ARG A 13 3.18 2.82 -3.33
C ARG A 13 3.90 3.24 -2.06
N VAL A 14 4.75 2.35 -1.57
CA VAL A 14 5.51 2.56 -0.35
C VAL A 14 6.98 2.33 -0.67
N VAL A 15 7.82 3.29 -0.28
CA VAL A 15 9.27 3.13 -0.34
C VAL A 15 9.77 3.02 1.09
N ALA A 16 10.49 1.97 1.38
CA ALA A 16 10.87 1.61 2.74
C ALA A 16 12.31 1.09 2.81
N ASP A 17 12.82 1.00 4.03
CA ASP A 17 14.07 0.30 4.26
C ASP A 17 13.97 -1.14 3.78
N ALA A 18 15.07 -1.67 3.29
CA ALA A 18 15.19 -3.05 2.83
C ALA A 18 15.27 -4.01 4.01
N ASP A 19 14.17 -4.09 4.75
CA ASP A 19 14.05 -4.83 6.00
C ASP A 19 12.74 -5.60 5.98
N PRO A 20 12.74 -6.89 6.29
CA PRO A 20 11.50 -7.68 6.37
C PRO A 20 10.44 -7.05 7.26
N ALA A 21 10.85 -6.35 8.32
CA ALA A 21 9.92 -5.68 9.23
C ALA A 21 9.14 -4.56 8.52
N ALA A 22 9.72 -3.92 7.51
CA ALA A 22 9.03 -2.87 6.76
C ALA A 22 7.87 -3.46 5.96
N LEU A 23 8.09 -4.58 5.27
CA LEU A 23 7.04 -5.27 4.54
C LEU A 23 5.95 -5.75 5.51
N GLY A 24 6.36 -6.34 6.62
CA GLY A 24 5.42 -6.83 7.64
C GLY A 24 4.53 -5.72 8.17
N ALA A 25 5.09 -4.52 8.40
CA ALA A 25 4.32 -3.39 8.90
C ALA A 25 3.22 -2.96 7.92
N VAL A 26 3.51 -2.96 6.62
CA VAL A 26 2.52 -2.62 5.60
C VAL A 26 1.42 -3.67 5.55
N VAL A 27 1.80 -4.95 5.46
CA VAL A 27 0.83 -6.05 5.40
C VAL A 27 -0.05 -6.06 6.64
N GLN A 28 0.55 -5.86 7.80
CA GLN A 28 -0.17 -5.90 9.07
C GLN A 28 -1.19 -4.77 9.17
N ARG A 29 -0.91 -3.61 8.60
CA ARG A 29 -1.87 -2.50 8.60
C ARG A 29 -3.17 -2.89 7.91
N PHE A 30 -3.07 -3.52 6.73
CA PHE A 30 -4.26 -3.98 6.02
C PHE A 30 -4.94 -5.13 6.75
N GLN A 31 -4.15 -6.03 7.32
CA GLN A 31 -4.68 -7.15 8.11
C GLN A 31 -5.46 -6.65 9.31
N ASN A 32 -4.93 -5.69 10.06
CA ASN A 32 -5.59 -5.12 11.23
C ASN A 32 -6.91 -4.43 10.89
N LEU A 33 -7.02 -3.88 9.70
CA LEU A 33 -8.23 -3.24 9.22
C LEU A 33 -9.18 -4.22 8.53
N ASN A 34 -8.81 -5.51 8.50
CA ASN A 34 -9.58 -6.55 7.84
C ASN A 34 -9.81 -6.25 6.35
N ILE A 35 -8.78 -5.71 5.70
CA ILE A 35 -8.80 -5.39 4.28
C ILE A 35 -7.92 -6.38 3.56
N LEU A 36 -8.49 -7.07 2.57
CA LEU A 36 -7.74 -7.95 1.68
C LEU A 36 -7.35 -7.15 0.44
N PRO A 37 -6.06 -6.91 0.21
CA PRO A 37 -5.65 -6.24 -1.02
C PRO A 37 -5.99 -7.09 -2.24
N TRP A 38 -6.27 -6.42 -3.35
CA TRP A 38 -6.41 -7.09 -4.63
C TRP A 38 -5.08 -7.74 -5.03
N ARG A 39 -3.99 -7.02 -4.81
CA ARG A 39 -2.65 -7.44 -5.16
C ARG A 39 -1.65 -6.72 -4.27
N ILE A 40 -0.60 -7.44 -3.90
CA ILE A 40 0.52 -6.83 -3.20
C ILE A 40 1.80 -7.36 -3.83
N SER A 41 2.76 -6.48 -4.04
CA SER A 41 4.07 -6.85 -4.55
C SER A 41 5.14 -6.06 -3.83
N ALA A 42 6.32 -6.63 -3.76
CA ALA A 42 7.47 -6.00 -3.14
C ALA A 42 8.72 -6.42 -3.89
N GLU A 43 9.60 -5.45 -4.16
CA GLU A 43 10.86 -5.76 -4.82
C GLU A 43 11.94 -4.79 -4.36
N PHE A 44 13.18 -5.23 -4.43
CA PHE A 44 14.32 -4.38 -4.22
C PHE A 44 14.53 -3.48 -5.42
N GLY A 45 14.68 -2.18 -5.17
CA GLY A 45 15.08 -1.24 -6.20
C GLY A 45 16.59 -1.16 -6.35
N ALA A 46 17.04 -0.54 -7.43
CA ALA A 46 18.45 -0.24 -7.64
C ALA A 46 19.02 0.75 -6.63
N ASP A 47 18.14 1.40 -5.87
CA ASP A 47 18.48 2.35 -4.81
C ASP A 47 18.68 1.67 -3.45
N ASP A 48 18.71 0.33 -3.41
CA ASP A 48 18.80 -0.46 -2.19
C ASP A 48 17.62 -0.28 -1.24
N LEU A 49 16.51 0.21 -1.73
CA LEU A 49 15.29 0.37 -0.97
C LEU A 49 14.26 -0.68 -1.39
N LEU A 50 13.32 -0.94 -0.51
CA LEU A 50 12.21 -1.84 -0.78
C LEU A 50 11.04 -1.03 -1.35
N HIS A 51 10.56 -1.45 -2.51
CA HIS A 51 9.42 -0.83 -3.18
C HIS A 51 8.23 -1.76 -3.09
N ILE A 52 7.18 -1.29 -2.43
CA ILE A 52 5.98 -2.08 -2.18
C ILE A 52 4.81 -1.43 -2.91
N GLU A 53 4.02 -2.24 -3.60
CA GLU A 53 2.76 -1.79 -4.20
C GLU A 53 1.62 -2.58 -3.62
N VAL A 54 0.57 -1.89 -3.23
CA VAL A 54 -0.65 -2.51 -2.72
C VAL A 54 -1.82 -1.97 -3.53
N ASP A 55 -2.48 -2.85 -4.25
CA ASP A 55 -3.68 -2.49 -5.02
C ASP A 55 -4.91 -2.88 -4.21
N VAL A 56 -5.80 -1.92 -4.03
CA VAL A 56 -7.04 -2.11 -3.29
C VAL A 56 -8.22 -1.68 -4.13
N CYS A 57 -9.35 -2.31 -3.93
CA CYS A 57 -10.56 -1.99 -4.67
C CYS A 57 -11.72 -1.77 -3.71
N GLY A 58 -12.69 -0.97 -4.16
CA GLY A 58 -13.87 -0.68 -3.35
C GLY A 58 -13.59 0.22 -2.17
N MET A 59 -12.45 0.91 -2.15
CA MET A 59 -12.05 1.80 -1.07
C MET A 59 -12.09 3.24 -1.55
N SER A 60 -12.52 4.16 -0.70
CA SER A 60 -12.46 5.58 -1.02
C SER A 60 -11.02 6.09 -0.96
N GLU A 61 -10.76 7.15 -1.73
CA GLU A 61 -9.44 7.79 -1.71
C GLU A 61 -9.13 8.36 -0.32
N GLU A 62 -10.13 8.90 0.37
CA GLU A 62 -9.96 9.39 1.75
C GLU A 62 -9.48 8.29 2.68
N HIS A 63 -10.09 7.11 2.58
CA HIS A 63 -9.71 5.99 3.44
C HIS A 63 -8.29 5.55 3.15
N LEU A 64 -7.92 5.44 1.87
CA LEU A 64 -6.56 5.05 1.51
C LEU A 64 -5.54 6.11 1.95
N SER A 65 -5.88 7.38 1.85
CA SER A 65 -5.03 8.47 2.33
C SER A 65 -4.73 8.33 3.83
N LEU A 66 -5.74 8.00 4.62
CA LEU A 66 -5.55 7.78 6.07
C LEU A 66 -4.63 6.57 6.34
N ILE A 67 -4.82 5.50 5.58
CA ILE A 67 -3.97 4.31 5.69
C ILE A 67 -2.52 4.66 5.33
N ALA A 68 -2.32 5.38 4.23
CA ALA A 68 -1.00 5.79 3.78
C ALA A 68 -0.30 6.65 4.84
N ASN A 69 -1.02 7.61 5.42
CA ASN A 69 -0.46 8.47 6.47
C ASN A 69 -0.07 7.67 7.70
N LYS A 70 -0.85 6.67 8.05
CA LYS A 70 -0.55 5.81 9.20
C LYS A 70 0.69 4.96 8.96
N ILE A 71 0.81 4.40 7.76
CA ILE A 71 1.99 3.63 7.36
C ILE A 71 3.23 4.53 7.38
N ALA A 72 3.10 5.76 6.90
CA ALA A 72 4.22 6.70 6.83
C ALA A 72 4.76 7.10 8.20
N GLN A 73 4.03 6.85 9.28
CA GLN A 73 4.51 7.12 10.65
C GLN A 73 5.58 6.14 11.11
N SER A 74 5.72 5.01 10.45
CA SER A 74 6.75 4.03 10.81
C SER A 74 8.14 4.55 10.42
N PRO A 75 9.15 4.42 11.30
CA PRO A 75 10.49 4.95 11.00
C PRO A 75 11.16 4.26 9.80
N SER A 76 10.76 3.04 9.47
CA SER A 76 11.33 2.31 8.32
C SER A 76 10.74 2.74 6.99
N ILE A 77 9.69 3.56 7.00
CA ILE A 77 9.02 4.01 5.78
C ILE A 77 9.57 5.37 5.38
N HIS A 78 10.07 5.44 4.15
CA HIS A 78 10.64 6.68 3.61
C HIS A 78 9.57 7.59 3.03
N ARG A 79 8.62 7.00 2.28
CA ARG A 79 7.51 7.77 1.72
C ARG A 79 6.39 6.85 1.28
N THR A 80 5.21 7.42 1.18
CA THR A 80 4.02 6.76 0.63
C THR A 80 3.40 7.66 -0.42
N HIS A 81 2.81 7.04 -1.42
CA HIS A 81 2.09 7.74 -2.47
C HIS A 81 0.99 6.82 -2.98
N TRP A 82 -0.17 7.37 -3.29
CA TRP A 82 -1.26 6.58 -3.85
C TRP A 82 -1.88 7.31 -5.03
N HIS A 83 -2.43 6.54 -5.93
CA HIS A 83 -3.11 7.09 -7.11
C HIS A 83 -4.12 6.08 -7.65
N PRO A 84 -5.15 6.56 -8.36
CA PRO A 84 -6.06 5.66 -9.08
C PRO A 84 -5.32 4.95 -10.22
N LEU A 85 -5.74 3.70 -10.50
CA LEU A 85 -5.21 2.97 -11.64
C LEU A 85 -5.99 3.25 -12.92
N PHE A 86 -7.16 3.81 -12.79
CA PHE A 86 -8.00 4.17 -13.93
C PHE A 86 -8.50 5.58 -13.78
#